data_89d89f1ab64c5c9fd932695f2b83727c
#
_entry.id   89d89f1ab64c5c9fd932695f2b83727c
#
_cell.length_a   1.000
_cell.length_b   1.000
_cell.length_c   1.000
_cell.angle_alpha   90.00
_cell.angle_beta   90.00
_cell.angle_gamma   90.00
#
_symmetry.space_group_name_H-M   'P 1'
#
loop_
_entity.id
_entity.type
_entity.pdbx_description
1 polymer ?
#
loop_
_entity_poly.entity_id
_entity_poly.type
_entity_poly.pdbx_seq_one_letter_code
_entity_poly.pdbx_strand_id
1 'polypeptide(L)'
;MTKSKFEVMDACNPLDIPVGPILSMREIAEDEGLYATGTLVKVDHPERGEYISVGCPIKLSDSPADVQRSPLLGEHTTEILMDVLGYSAEELAQIIESGAVGAVK
;
A
#
# COMPACT_ATOMS: atom_id res chain seq x y z
N MET A 1 -14.99 25.56 23.30
CA MET A 1 -13.87 25.72 22.36
C MET A 1 -14.27 26.72 21.31
N THR A 2 -13.48 27.75 21.08
CA THR A 2 -13.80 28.85 20.16
C THR A 2 -12.90 28.89 18.92
N LYS A 3 -11.86 28.04 18.86
CA LYS A 3 -10.91 27.98 17.74
C LYS A 3 -10.73 26.55 17.25
N SER A 4 -10.54 26.39 15.94
CA SER A 4 -10.15 25.13 15.31
C SER A 4 -8.68 24.82 15.61
N LYS A 5 -8.25 23.56 15.39
CA LYS A 5 -6.86 23.13 15.56
C LYS A 5 -5.88 23.90 14.67
N PHE A 6 -6.30 24.27 13.46
CA PHE A 6 -5.47 25.04 12.53
C PHE A 6 -5.35 26.51 12.96
N GLU A 7 -6.44 27.13 13.42
CA GLU A 7 -6.39 28.49 13.99
C GLU A 7 -5.51 28.59 15.25
N VAL A 8 -5.45 27.51 16.04
CA VAL A 8 -4.52 27.43 17.18
C VAL A 8 -3.08 27.34 16.70
N MET A 9 -2.80 26.49 15.70
CA MET A 9 -1.48 26.36 15.08
C MET A 9 -1.01 27.71 14.53
N ASP A 10 -1.86 28.39 13.75
CA ASP A 10 -1.54 29.69 13.14
C ASP A 10 -1.29 30.79 14.18
N ALA A 11 -1.97 30.72 15.32
CA ALA A 11 -1.75 31.67 16.43
C ALA A 11 -0.45 31.38 17.21
N CYS A 12 0.02 30.13 17.25
CA CYS A 12 1.22 29.74 17.99
C CYS A 12 2.50 29.92 17.18
N ASN A 13 2.45 29.68 15.87
CA ASN A 13 3.63 29.74 14.98
C ASN A 13 4.41 31.08 15.06
N PRO A 14 3.77 32.29 15.07
CA PRO A 14 4.47 33.54 15.16
C PRO A 14 5.15 33.78 16.52
N LEU A 15 4.81 32.97 17.55
CA LEU A 15 5.35 33.04 18.88
C LEU A 15 6.47 32.01 19.14
N ASP A 16 6.90 31.31 18.07
CA ASP A 16 7.88 30.20 18.13
C ASP A 16 7.46 29.07 19.11
N ILE A 17 6.16 28.89 19.30
CA ILE A 17 5.63 27.81 20.14
C ILE A 17 5.49 26.55 19.27
N PRO A 18 6.22 25.47 19.56
CA PRO A 18 6.09 24.21 18.82
C PRO A 18 4.68 23.65 18.97
N VAL A 19 3.96 23.55 17.85
CA VAL A 19 2.60 23.02 17.83
C VAL A 19 2.32 22.34 16.51
N GLY A 20 1.55 21.24 16.55
CA GLY A 20 1.05 20.56 15.36
C GLY A 20 -0.41 20.12 15.56
N PRO A 21 -1.24 20.18 14.54
CA PRO A 21 -2.61 19.71 14.62
C PRO A 21 -2.65 18.18 14.65
N ILE A 22 -3.52 17.60 15.46
CA ILE A 22 -3.84 16.18 15.38
C ILE A 22 -4.83 16.01 14.22
N LEU A 23 -4.36 15.37 13.15
CA LEU A 23 -5.16 15.13 11.96
C LEU A 23 -6.05 13.90 12.14
N SER A 24 -7.25 13.97 11.61
CA SER A 24 -8.13 12.80 11.43
C SER A 24 -7.64 11.94 10.25
N MET A 25 -8.08 10.67 10.19
CA MET A 25 -7.74 9.78 9.07
C MET A 25 -8.18 10.34 7.71
N ARG A 26 -9.30 11.07 7.67
CA ARG A 26 -9.75 11.73 6.44
C ARG A 26 -8.78 12.83 6.02
N GLU A 27 -8.39 13.71 6.93
CA GLU A 27 -7.46 14.80 6.64
C GLU A 27 -6.10 14.28 6.19
N ILE A 28 -5.63 13.16 6.78
CA ILE A 28 -4.41 12.48 6.34
C ILE A 28 -4.61 11.93 4.91
N ALA A 29 -5.72 11.26 4.64
CA ALA A 29 -6.00 10.67 3.33
C ALA A 29 -6.19 11.70 2.21
N GLU A 30 -6.55 12.94 2.55
CA GLU A 30 -6.76 14.05 1.61
C GLU A 30 -5.54 15.01 1.53
N ASP A 31 -4.46 14.74 2.28
CA ASP A 31 -3.28 15.60 2.32
C ASP A 31 -2.38 15.41 1.09
N GLU A 32 -2.39 16.38 0.19
CA GLU A 32 -1.59 16.36 -1.05
C GLU A 32 -0.07 16.28 -0.78
N GLY A 33 0.40 16.84 0.34
CA GLY A 33 1.82 16.79 0.72
C GLY A 33 2.28 15.36 1.03
N LEU A 34 1.42 14.54 1.62
CA LEU A 34 1.72 13.13 1.88
C LEU A 34 1.80 12.30 0.60
N TYR A 35 1.00 12.63 -0.42
CA TYR A 35 1.13 12.02 -1.75
C TYR A 35 2.38 12.51 -2.48
N ALA A 36 2.65 13.81 -2.46
CA ALA A 36 3.84 14.39 -3.11
C ALA A 36 5.15 13.81 -2.56
N THR A 37 5.19 13.49 -1.28
CA THR A 37 6.34 12.83 -0.65
C THR A 37 6.34 11.32 -0.82
N GLY A 38 5.27 10.72 -1.37
CA GLY A 38 5.08 9.28 -1.47
C GLY A 38 4.94 8.59 -0.11
N THR A 39 4.54 9.32 0.93
CA THR A 39 4.16 8.75 2.22
C THR A 39 2.82 8.03 2.11
N LEU A 40 1.91 8.58 1.31
CA LEU A 40 0.70 7.90 0.87
C LEU A 40 0.79 7.58 -0.62
N VAL A 41 0.29 6.43 -1.00
CA VAL A 41 0.21 5.96 -2.38
C VAL A 41 -1.17 5.39 -2.66
N LYS A 42 -1.61 5.51 -3.90
CA LYS A 42 -2.82 4.86 -4.39
C LYS A 42 -2.44 3.53 -5.01
N VAL A 43 -3.15 2.50 -4.62
CA VAL A 43 -2.92 1.12 -5.09
C VAL A 43 -4.21 0.63 -5.72
N ASP A 44 -4.14 0.20 -6.97
CA ASP A 44 -5.28 -0.40 -7.67
C ASP A 44 -5.31 -1.91 -7.40
N HIS A 45 -6.49 -2.42 -7.01
CA HIS A 45 -6.68 -3.83 -6.71
C HIS A 45 -7.90 -4.38 -7.47
N PRO A 46 -7.78 -5.49 -8.22
CA PRO A 46 -8.80 -5.97 -9.14
C PRO A 46 -10.15 -6.28 -8.50
N GLU A 47 -10.15 -6.67 -7.23
CA GLU A 47 -11.40 -7.00 -6.50
C GLU A 47 -11.88 -5.86 -5.58
N ARG A 48 -10.97 -4.99 -5.10
CA ARG A 48 -11.30 -3.94 -4.12
C ARG A 48 -11.38 -2.55 -4.74
N GLY A 49 -10.89 -2.40 -5.98
CA GLY A 49 -10.69 -1.09 -6.60
C GLY A 49 -9.50 -0.32 -6.01
N GLU A 50 -9.40 0.95 -6.33
CA GLU A 50 -8.34 1.83 -5.81
C GLU A 50 -8.50 2.04 -4.30
N TYR A 51 -7.42 1.87 -3.56
CA TYR A 51 -7.35 2.20 -2.13
C TYR A 51 -6.03 2.93 -1.79
N ILE A 52 -6.04 3.65 -0.67
CA ILE A 52 -4.89 4.37 -0.17
C ILE A 52 -4.09 3.46 0.75
N SER A 53 -2.78 3.39 0.52
CA SER A 53 -1.82 2.67 1.35
C SER A 53 -0.68 3.56 1.80
N VAL A 54 0.05 3.13 2.81
CA VAL A 54 1.29 3.80 3.22
C VAL A 54 2.40 3.39 2.26
N GLY A 55 3.11 4.36 1.74
CA GLY A 55 4.28 4.15 0.89
C GLY A 55 5.51 3.70 1.67
N CYS A 56 6.60 3.41 0.97
CA CYS A 56 7.87 3.09 1.61
C CYS A 56 8.49 4.37 2.21
N PRO A 57 8.77 4.42 3.52
CA PRO A 57 9.39 5.59 4.15
C PRO A 57 10.87 5.74 3.77
N ILE A 58 11.52 4.66 3.37
CA ILE A 58 12.92 4.67 2.96
C ILE A 58 12.99 4.99 1.46
N LYS A 59 13.61 6.10 1.12
CA LYS A 59 13.80 6.54 -0.27
C LYS A 59 15.26 6.35 -0.67
N LEU A 60 15.51 5.42 -1.57
CA LEU A 60 16.83 5.15 -2.13
C LEU A 60 16.85 5.59 -3.60
N SER A 61 17.87 6.38 -3.98
CA SER A 61 18.00 6.90 -5.36
C SER A 61 18.18 5.80 -6.39
N ASP A 62 18.99 4.79 -6.06
CA ASP A 62 19.38 3.72 -6.99
C ASP A 62 18.55 2.43 -6.82
N SER A 63 17.66 2.40 -5.82
CA SER A 63 16.78 1.27 -5.56
C SER A 63 15.46 1.76 -4.97
N PRO A 64 14.64 2.48 -5.75
CA PRO A 64 13.35 2.96 -5.30
C PRO A 64 12.42 1.76 -5.00
N ALA A 65 11.71 1.83 -3.88
CA ALA A 65 10.70 0.84 -3.56
C ALA A 65 9.42 1.12 -4.40
N ASP A 66 8.99 0.11 -5.13
CA ASP A 66 7.70 0.11 -5.83
C ASP A 66 6.63 -0.51 -4.91
N VAL A 67 5.61 0.29 -4.60
CA VAL A 67 4.51 -0.15 -3.75
C VAL A 67 3.38 -0.68 -4.62
N GLN A 68 3.28 -1.98 -4.67
CA GLN A 68 2.28 -2.69 -5.46
C GLN A 68 1.16 -3.25 -4.57
N ARG A 69 0.07 -3.67 -5.19
CA ARG A 69 -1.01 -4.39 -4.53
C ARG A 69 -0.56 -5.76 -4.01
N SER A 70 -1.27 -6.25 -3.02
CA SER A 70 -1.14 -7.66 -2.65
C SER A 70 -1.69 -8.55 -3.78
N PRO A 71 -1.07 -9.72 -4.05
CA PRO A 71 -1.62 -10.68 -5.00
C PRO A 71 -2.95 -11.27 -4.51
N LEU A 72 -3.75 -11.74 -5.45
CA LEU A 72 -4.91 -12.56 -5.13
C LEU A 72 -4.48 -13.94 -4.65
N LEU A 73 -5.38 -14.61 -3.93
CA LEU A 73 -5.10 -15.97 -3.47
C LEU A 73 -4.87 -16.92 -4.65
N GLY A 74 -3.68 -17.51 -4.70
CA GLY A 74 -3.30 -18.42 -5.78
C GLY A 74 -2.90 -17.76 -7.11
N GLU A 75 -2.78 -16.43 -7.17
CA GLU A 75 -2.44 -15.69 -8.39
C GLU A 75 -1.11 -16.14 -9.00
N HIS A 76 -0.11 -16.42 -8.17
CA HIS A 76 1.22 -16.85 -8.60
C HIS A 76 1.47 -18.36 -8.48
N THR A 77 0.44 -19.16 -8.23
CA THR A 77 0.60 -20.61 -8.04
C THR A 77 1.31 -21.28 -9.23
N THR A 78 0.87 -20.99 -10.44
CA THR A 78 1.47 -21.57 -11.66
C THR A 78 2.92 -21.13 -11.83
N GLU A 79 3.17 -19.84 -11.73
CA GLU A 79 4.52 -19.25 -11.84
C GLU A 79 5.48 -19.87 -10.81
N ILE A 80 5.09 -19.91 -9.55
CA ILE A 80 5.95 -20.45 -8.49
C ILE A 80 6.21 -21.95 -8.67
N LEU A 81 5.19 -22.74 -8.99
CA LEU A 81 5.37 -24.19 -9.12
C LEU A 81 6.15 -24.56 -10.39
N MET A 82 5.89 -23.92 -11.51
CA MET A 82 6.57 -24.24 -12.77
C MET A 82 7.91 -23.53 -12.89
N ASP A 83 7.96 -22.20 -12.75
CA ASP A 83 9.14 -21.42 -13.11
C ASP A 83 10.18 -21.39 -11.99
N VAL A 84 9.77 -21.45 -10.72
CA VAL A 84 10.69 -21.45 -9.60
C VAL A 84 11.02 -22.85 -9.10
N LEU A 85 10.01 -23.73 -8.98
CA LEU A 85 10.18 -25.07 -8.42
C LEU A 85 10.36 -26.16 -9.49
N GLY A 86 10.14 -25.85 -10.77
CA GLY A 86 10.43 -26.73 -11.90
C GLY A 86 9.44 -27.89 -12.10
N TYR A 87 8.22 -27.78 -11.55
CA TYR A 87 7.17 -28.76 -11.82
C TYR A 87 6.73 -28.72 -13.28
N SER A 88 6.43 -29.90 -13.86
CA SER A 88 5.82 -30.00 -15.17
C SER A 88 4.34 -29.58 -15.15
N ALA A 89 3.78 -29.32 -16.33
CA ALA A 89 2.36 -28.98 -16.45
C ALA A 89 1.44 -30.14 -15.98
N GLU A 90 1.87 -31.39 -16.19
CA GLU A 90 1.16 -32.56 -15.74
C GLU A 90 1.15 -32.68 -14.22
N GLU A 91 2.29 -32.46 -13.57
CA GLU A 91 2.42 -32.48 -12.11
C GLU A 91 1.61 -31.32 -11.48
N LEU A 92 1.66 -30.13 -12.07
CA LEU A 92 0.85 -29.00 -11.64
C LEU A 92 -0.65 -29.32 -11.69
N ALA A 93 -1.12 -29.94 -12.78
CA ALA A 93 -2.52 -30.33 -12.91
C ALA A 93 -2.95 -31.31 -11.82
N GLN A 94 -2.11 -32.30 -11.49
CA GLN A 94 -2.36 -33.25 -10.41
C GLN A 94 -2.41 -32.59 -9.03
N ILE A 95 -1.51 -31.63 -8.76
CA ILE A 95 -1.47 -30.89 -7.51
C ILE A 95 -2.74 -30.03 -7.34
N ILE A 96 -3.20 -29.36 -8.40
CA ILE A 96 -4.46 -28.59 -8.39
C ILE A 96 -5.66 -29.51 -8.20
N GLU A 97 -5.73 -30.65 -8.92
CA GLU A 97 -6.82 -31.61 -8.81
C GLU A 97 -6.91 -32.23 -7.43
N SER A 98 -5.78 -32.44 -6.75
CA SER A 98 -5.74 -32.91 -5.36
C SER A 98 -6.28 -31.91 -4.36
N GLY A 99 -6.47 -30.66 -4.75
CA GLY A 99 -6.89 -29.57 -3.87
C GLY A 99 -5.79 -29.06 -2.92
N ALA A 100 -4.54 -29.47 -3.10
CA ALA A 100 -3.43 -29.04 -2.27
C ALA A 100 -3.08 -27.55 -2.47
N VAL A 101 -3.34 -27.03 -3.67
CA VAL A 101 -3.16 -25.62 -4.03
C VAL A 101 -4.36 -25.09 -4.81
N GLY A 102 -4.63 -23.77 -4.65
CA GLY A 102 -5.56 -23.05 -5.51
C GLY A 102 -4.79 -22.31 -6.61
N ALA A 103 -5.38 -22.21 -7.79
CA ALA A 103 -4.92 -21.31 -8.84
C ALA A 103 -6.08 -20.42 -9.27
N VAL A 104 -5.82 -19.14 -9.48
CA VAL A 104 -6.79 -18.23 -10.09
C VAL A 104 -6.92 -18.61 -11.56
N LYS A 105 -8.18 -18.76 -12.02
CA LYS A 105 -8.50 -19.04 -13.42
C LYS A 105 -8.44 -17.78 -14.25
#